data_b8d3036f062ffac0724a765bd2d07d15
#
_entry.id   b8d3036f062ffac0724a765bd2d07d15
#
_cell.length_a   1.000
_cell.length_b   1.000
_cell.length_c   1.000
_cell.angle_alpha   90.00
_cell.angle_beta   90.00
_cell.angle_gamma   90.00
#
_symmetry.space_group_name_H-M   'P 1'
#
loop_
_entity.id
_entity.type
_entity.pdbx_description
1 polymer ?
#
loop_
_entity_poly.entity_id
_entity_poly.type
_entity_poly.pdbx_seq_one_letter_code
_entity_poly.pdbx_strand_id
1 'polypeptide(L)'
;METRRMHRQGTWITARRGVRSALFAAALVTGCAGPANEKPPATASASSPRAGASAPGSAVQILLREEVVPGKLSVTVYSHSLSTPEGPLHFWTYVSEGLWSLGQREIRFSVKREPDDAEGVFDRQLFELYGLVYELAEQGKIVDVHGRSQLGGPPLLGRDDFHCIIYGPPVPVEGIAANAPFLSAVMVTCEEEDVGGQAGYARILARLGAQASHYPTPFWTDRKRPSVARPGETDQTLITKGSRRHVRGASVRLERKGGLANASPTQSFFVPGDRIVLRVLPRGLDNLKSAAASEGNEDGLILMLEMDPSSGTGLYWYPGQTVASAITSPAAAGDRITGNFLILAGKKDVSKAGVAEDGFVMMFPLATWKRIREALVSGKEITIPGQGEMPAFVVEHVQTTYVNPIDGKRYESETGWDTAKPEGGAAAQKRNDQVEAALVLLTNEQDIAKRTTVDDLSEVVKQIIAIVEAQVGTSKGPGTDLLVECELLPGKKKKLEMAQRPTVDQPFAQAIYEKIEKIVAPEVKGPVKFQVVFKIRGGSPPGP
;
A
#
# COMPACT_ATOMS: atom_id res chain seq x y z
N MET A 1 -0.98 11.44 57.68
CA MET A 1 0.03 11.29 56.62
C MET A 1 -0.71 11.38 55.28
N GLU A 2 -0.80 12.61 54.77
CA GLU A 2 -1.49 12.95 53.53
C GLU A 2 -0.49 12.98 52.39
N THR A 3 -0.74 12.17 51.34
CA THR A 3 0.04 12.22 50.10
C THR A 3 -0.71 13.06 49.05
N ARG A 4 -0.19 14.24 48.80
CA ARG A 4 -0.68 15.20 47.79
C ARG A 4 -0.46 14.65 46.38
N ARG A 5 -1.56 14.49 45.63
CA ARG A 5 -1.57 14.34 44.18
C ARG A 5 -1.34 15.70 43.53
N MET A 6 -0.26 15.87 42.79
CA MET A 6 -0.07 17.01 41.87
C MET A 6 -0.69 16.71 40.51
N HIS A 7 -1.80 17.39 40.21
CA HIS A 7 -2.32 17.56 38.86
C HIS A 7 -1.51 18.67 38.17
N ARG A 8 -0.80 18.33 37.09
CA ARG A 8 -0.31 19.33 36.13
C ARG A 8 -1.33 19.45 34.99
N GLN A 9 -2.14 20.51 35.05
CA GLN A 9 -2.88 21.03 33.92
C GLN A 9 -1.92 21.85 33.05
N GLY A 10 -1.70 21.40 31.80
CA GLY A 10 -0.97 22.19 30.81
C GLY A 10 -1.88 23.26 30.20
N THR A 11 -1.62 24.51 30.55
CA THR A 11 -2.29 25.68 29.98
C THR A 11 -1.74 25.98 28.59
N TRP A 12 -2.62 25.96 27.61
CA TRP A 12 -2.30 26.42 26.23
C TRP A 12 -2.32 27.94 26.19
N ILE A 13 -1.16 28.57 26.04
CA ILE A 13 -1.05 29.99 25.77
C ILE A 13 -1.12 30.21 24.28
N THR A 14 -2.23 30.76 23.81
CA THR A 14 -2.41 31.24 22.43
C THR A 14 -1.70 32.57 22.25
N ALA A 15 -0.49 32.57 21.73
CA ALA A 15 0.18 33.77 21.28
C ALA A 15 -0.21 34.09 19.83
N ARG A 16 -1.14 35.04 19.65
CA ARG A 16 -1.35 35.71 18.38
C ARG A 16 -0.13 36.60 18.08
N ARG A 17 0.74 36.16 17.17
CA ARG A 17 1.71 37.04 16.50
C ARG A 17 1.45 36.99 15.01
N GLY A 18 1.12 38.15 14.46
CA GLY A 18 0.96 38.36 13.02
C GLY A 18 2.27 38.00 12.29
N VAL A 19 2.19 37.00 11.45
CA VAL A 19 3.28 36.62 10.55
C VAL A 19 3.12 37.42 9.28
N ARG A 20 4.02 38.37 9.07
CA ARG A 20 4.24 39.03 7.75
C ARG A 20 4.61 37.92 6.75
N SER A 21 3.91 37.93 5.64
CA SER A 21 4.15 37.04 4.48
C SER A 21 5.61 37.14 4.04
N ALA A 22 6.43 36.15 4.40
CA ALA A 22 7.74 35.97 3.80
C ALA A 22 7.55 35.28 2.46
N LEU A 23 7.65 36.02 1.38
CA LEU A 23 7.73 35.52 0.02
C LEU A 23 8.92 34.58 -0.12
N PHE A 24 8.65 33.31 -0.35
CA PHE A 24 9.64 32.30 -0.68
C PHE A 24 10.21 32.56 -2.07
N ALA A 25 11.41 33.11 -2.13
CA ALA A 25 12.26 33.01 -3.31
C ALA A 25 12.93 31.63 -3.26
N ALA A 26 12.40 30.65 -4.00
CA ALA A 26 13.14 29.46 -4.30
C ALA A 26 14.39 29.85 -5.11
N ALA A 27 15.57 29.80 -4.48
CA ALA A 27 16.82 30.03 -5.16
C ALA A 27 17.07 28.87 -6.13
N LEU A 28 16.67 29.03 -7.38
CA LEU A 28 17.15 28.21 -8.49
C LEU A 28 18.63 28.58 -8.70
N VAL A 29 19.52 27.72 -8.23
CA VAL A 29 20.94 27.84 -8.49
C VAL A 29 21.18 27.55 -9.98
N THR A 30 21.34 28.62 -10.75
CA THR A 30 21.92 28.55 -12.10
C THR A 30 23.42 28.31 -11.94
N GLY A 31 23.85 27.08 -12.16
CA GLY A 31 25.25 26.71 -12.17
C GLY A 31 25.93 27.29 -13.39
N CYS A 32 26.92 28.15 -13.13
CA CYS A 32 27.88 28.60 -14.15
C CYS A 32 28.79 27.42 -14.54
N ALA A 33 28.88 27.16 -15.83
CA ALA A 33 29.79 26.20 -16.44
C ALA A 33 31.23 26.66 -16.32
N GLY A 34 32.10 25.82 -15.75
CA GLY A 34 33.54 25.89 -15.90
C GLY A 34 34.04 24.69 -16.73
N PRO A 35 35.02 24.85 -17.59
CA PRO A 35 35.46 23.80 -18.47
C PRO A 35 36.45 22.87 -17.76
N ALA A 36 36.19 21.58 -17.74
CA ALA A 36 37.21 20.59 -17.46
C ALA A 36 37.12 19.45 -18.47
N ASN A 37 38.10 19.38 -19.30
CA ASN A 37 38.46 18.29 -20.18
C ASN A 37 39.04 17.14 -19.34
N GLU A 38 38.34 16.06 -19.18
CA GLU A 38 38.96 14.77 -18.88
C GLU A 38 38.15 13.65 -19.50
N LYS A 39 38.82 12.85 -20.31
CA LYS A 39 38.31 11.75 -21.10
C LYS A 39 38.13 10.54 -20.19
N PRO A 40 36.93 9.98 -20.07
CA PRO A 40 36.72 8.75 -19.27
C PRO A 40 37.21 7.52 -20.04
N PRO A 41 37.67 6.48 -19.33
CA PRO A 41 38.10 5.22 -19.93
C PRO A 41 36.92 4.40 -20.45
N ALA A 42 37.22 3.63 -21.48
CA ALA A 42 36.27 2.79 -22.20
C ALA A 42 35.51 1.81 -21.28
N THR A 43 34.22 1.92 -21.24
CA THR A 43 33.31 0.98 -20.58
C THR A 43 33.22 -0.32 -21.37
N ALA A 44 33.55 -1.41 -20.72
CA ALA A 44 33.33 -2.76 -21.21
C ALA A 44 31.81 -3.01 -21.36
N SER A 45 31.39 -3.50 -22.52
CA SER A 45 30.04 -3.96 -22.83
C SER A 45 29.65 -5.07 -21.88
N ALA A 46 28.74 -4.78 -20.96
CA ALA A 46 28.08 -5.79 -20.15
C ALA A 46 27.00 -6.48 -21.01
N SER A 47 27.22 -7.73 -21.31
CA SER A 47 26.27 -8.64 -21.91
C SER A 47 25.04 -8.78 -21.02
N SER A 48 23.85 -8.56 -21.58
CA SER A 48 22.55 -8.80 -20.94
C SER A 48 22.48 -10.20 -20.34
N PRO A 49 22.08 -10.37 -19.08
CA PRO A 49 21.85 -11.71 -18.55
C PRO A 49 20.59 -12.30 -19.20
N ARG A 50 20.74 -13.45 -19.83
CA ARG A 50 19.67 -14.34 -20.26
C ARG A 50 18.76 -14.60 -19.05
N ALA A 51 17.44 -14.57 -19.30
CA ALA A 51 16.42 -15.03 -18.37
C ALA A 51 16.81 -16.40 -17.81
N GLY A 52 17.30 -16.40 -16.58
CA GLY A 52 17.65 -17.59 -15.83
C GLY A 52 16.40 -18.29 -15.35
N ALA A 53 16.42 -19.61 -15.44
CA ALA A 53 15.43 -20.50 -14.88
C ALA A 53 15.10 -20.13 -13.43
N SER A 54 13.82 -20.06 -13.10
CA SER A 54 13.31 -19.87 -11.74
C SER A 54 13.98 -20.87 -10.81
N ALA A 55 14.72 -20.37 -9.83
CA ALA A 55 15.21 -21.19 -8.73
C ALA A 55 13.99 -21.81 -8.01
N PRO A 56 14.10 -23.02 -7.44
CA PRO A 56 13.01 -23.64 -6.71
C PRO A 56 12.58 -22.68 -5.59
N GLY A 57 11.29 -22.30 -5.62
CA GLY A 57 10.71 -21.36 -4.68
C GLY A 57 11.01 -21.77 -3.25
N SER A 58 11.50 -20.83 -2.46
CA SER A 58 11.74 -20.99 -1.04
C SER A 58 10.45 -21.42 -0.36
N ALA A 59 10.45 -22.60 0.26
CA ALA A 59 9.27 -23.12 0.94
C ALA A 59 8.90 -22.18 2.10
N VAL A 60 7.71 -21.58 2.03
CA VAL A 60 7.13 -20.83 3.14
C VAL A 60 6.63 -21.83 4.18
N GLN A 61 7.09 -21.70 5.42
CA GLN A 61 6.72 -22.57 6.52
C GLN A 61 5.95 -21.80 7.58
N ILE A 62 4.84 -22.35 8.05
CA ILE A 62 4.15 -21.85 9.24
C ILE A 62 4.86 -22.37 10.48
N LEU A 63 5.36 -21.47 11.32
CA LEU A 63 6.00 -21.79 12.58
C LEU A 63 5.01 -21.84 13.75
N LEU A 64 4.06 -20.91 13.76
CA LEU A 64 3.09 -20.77 14.84
C LEU A 64 1.83 -20.09 14.31
N ARG A 65 0.68 -20.48 14.86
CA ARG A 65 -0.55 -19.70 14.83
C ARG A 65 -1.07 -19.58 16.26
N GLU A 66 -1.29 -18.34 16.71
CA GLU A 66 -1.72 -18.05 18.08
C GLU A 66 -2.91 -17.08 18.06
N GLU A 67 -3.90 -17.36 18.90
CA GLU A 67 -5.00 -16.43 19.15
C GLU A 67 -4.55 -15.38 20.16
N VAL A 68 -4.31 -14.16 19.68
CA VAL A 68 -3.93 -13.01 20.52
C VAL A 68 -5.13 -12.47 21.27
N VAL A 69 -6.29 -12.46 20.62
CA VAL A 69 -7.59 -12.18 21.24
C VAL A 69 -8.50 -13.36 20.95
N PRO A 70 -8.88 -14.14 21.98
CA PRO A 70 -9.62 -15.39 21.80
C PRO A 70 -10.87 -15.25 20.92
N GLY A 71 -10.94 -16.04 19.84
CA GLY A 71 -12.03 -16.06 18.88
C GLY A 71 -12.17 -14.81 18.01
N LYS A 72 -11.26 -13.83 18.11
CA LYS A 72 -11.36 -12.53 17.43
C LYS A 72 -10.14 -12.14 16.60
N LEU A 73 -8.95 -12.34 17.13
CA LEU A 73 -7.70 -12.00 16.47
C LEU A 73 -6.69 -13.13 16.59
N SER A 74 -6.23 -13.64 15.47
CA SER A 74 -5.10 -14.56 15.42
C SER A 74 -3.91 -13.95 14.70
N VAL A 75 -2.72 -14.39 15.03
CA VAL A 75 -1.47 -14.05 14.36
C VAL A 75 -0.77 -15.33 13.95
N THR A 76 -0.42 -15.42 12.67
CA THR A 76 0.35 -16.52 12.11
C THR A 76 1.77 -16.06 11.83
N VAL A 77 2.76 -16.83 12.32
CA VAL A 77 4.19 -16.58 12.06
C VAL A 77 4.68 -17.53 10.99
N TYR A 78 5.22 -16.95 9.93
CA TYR A 78 5.82 -17.66 8.81
C TYR A 78 7.34 -17.53 8.84
N SER A 79 8.06 -18.62 8.49
CA SER A 79 9.46 -18.57 8.06
C SER A 79 9.51 -18.65 6.56
N HIS A 80 10.25 -17.74 5.94
CA HIS A 80 10.47 -17.75 4.49
C HIS A 80 11.80 -17.08 4.13
N SER A 81 12.20 -17.17 2.87
CA SER A 81 13.39 -16.49 2.37
C SER A 81 13.14 -15.78 1.04
N LEU A 82 13.94 -14.75 0.81
CA LEU A 82 14.01 -14.00 -0.44
C LEU A 82 15.39 -14.21 -1.05
N SER A 83 15.45 -14.65 -2.29
CA SER A 83 16.72 -14.75 -3.03
C SER A 83 17.16 -13.36 -3.48
N THR A 84 18.38 -12.99 -3.10
CA THR A 84 19.03 -11.77 -3.58
C THR A 84 20.35 -12.09 -4.27
N PRO A 85 20.93 -11.16 -5.04
CA PRO A 85 22.26 -11.37 -5.64
C PRO A 85 23.36 -11.65 -4.61
N GLU A 86 23.22 -11.13 -3.39
CA GLU A 86 24.18 -11.34 -2.29
C GLU A 86 23.93 -12.65 -1.51
N GLY A 87 22.87 -13.36 -1.85
CA GLY A 87 22.47 -14.61 -1.18
C GLY A 87 21.04 -14.55 -0.61
N PRO A 88 20.56 -15.64 -0.02
CA PRO A 88 19.22 -15.67 0.54
C PRO A 88 19.14 -14.84 1.82
N LEU A 89 18.11 -13.99 1.92
CA LEU A 89 17.69 -13.35 3.15
C LEU A 89 16.58 -14.16 3.77
N HIS A 90 16.63 -14.38 5.07
CA HIS A 90 15.63 -15.15 5.82
C HIS A 90 14.79 -14.23 6.70
N PHE A 91 13.52 -14.56 6.88
CA PHE A 91 12.57 -13.71 7.59
C PHE A 91 11.64 -14.52 8.50
N TRP A 92 11.19 -13.87 9.57
CA TRP A 92 9.94 -14.18 10.23
C TRP A 92 8.89 -13.16 9.81
N THR A 93 7.75 -13.61 9.33
CA THR A 93 6.65 -12.73 8.97
C THR A 93 5.42 -13.05 9.80
N TYR A 94 4.96 -12.06 10.54
CA TYR A 94 3.77 -12.10 11.38
C TYR A 94 2.61 -11.53 10.58
N VAL A 95 1.52 -12.25 10.51
CA VAL A 95 0.33 -11.86 9.75
C VAL A 95 -0.87 -11.94 10.67
N SER A 96 -1.56 -10.82 10.87
CA SER A 96 -2.82 -10.81 11.61
C SER A 96 -3.97 -11.35 10.76
N GLU A 97 -4.99 -11.85 11.44
CA GLU A 97 -6.29 -12.22 10.87
C GLU A 97 -7.37 -11.91 11.91
N GLY A 98 -8.27 -10.98 11.58
CA GLY A 98 -9.38 -10.55 12.43
C GLY A 98 -9.51 -9.04 12.61
N LEU A 99 -8.47 -8.24 12.36
CA LEU A 99 -8.53 -6.78 12.43
C LEU A 99 -9.54 -6.20 11.44
N TRP A 100 -9.68 -6.86 10.30
CA TRP A 100 -10.59 -6.41 9.24
C TRP A 100 -12.05 -6.33 9.70
N SER A 101 -12.48 -7.17 10.62
CA SER A 101 -13.83 -7.13 11.19
C SER A 101 -14.17 -5.81 11.89
N LEU A 102 -13.15 -5.09 12.34
CA LEU A 102 -13.24 -3.77 12.98
C LEU A 102 -13.01 -2.60 12.00
N GLY A 103 -12.85 -2.89 10.70
CA GLY A 103 -12.51 -1.89 9.69
C GLY A 103 -11.02 -1.51 9.66
N GLN A 104 -10.18 -2.14 10.48
CA GLN A 104 -8.74 -2.02 10.46
C GLN A 104 -8.17 -3.01 9.44
N ARG A 105 -7.32 -2.55 8.51
CA ARG A 105 -6.58 -3.46 7.63
C ARG A 105 -5.73 -4.42 8.44
N GLU A 106 -5.56 -5.63 7.94
CA GLU A 106 -4.64 -6.59 8.56
C GLU A 106 -3.23 -6.03 8.56
N ILE A 107 -2.41 -6.45 9.51
CA ILE A 107 -1.03 -6.00 9.61
C ILE A 107 -0.10 -7.16 9.30
N ARG A 108 0.84 -6.88 8.42
CA ARG A 108 1.96 -7.76 8.12
C ARG A 108 3.23 -7.11 8.62
N PHE A 109 3.91 -7.79 9.52
CA PHE A 109 5.18 -7.33 10.07
C PHE A 109 6.25 -8.40 9.84
N SER A 110 7.33 -8.05 9.18
CA SER A 110 8.42 -8.99 8.91
C SER A 110 9.71 -8.53 9.60
N VAL A 111 10.45 -9.47 10.12
CA VAL A 111 11.76 -9.28 10.75
C VAL A 111 12.78 -10.08 9.99
N LYS A 112 13.86 -9.44 9.55
CA LYS A 112 15.01 -10.11 8.97
C LYS A 112 15.70 -10.95 10.04
N ARG A 113 15.92 -12.22 9.74
CA ARG A 113 16.70 -13.13 10.58
C ARG A 113 18.18 -12.88 10.38
N GLU A 114 18.90 -12.85 11.49
CA GLU A 114 20.34 -12.86 11.46
C GLU A 114 20.87 -14.32 11.30
N PRO A 115 22.09 -14.49 10.81
CA PRO A 115 22.66 -15.83 10.64
C PRO A 115 22.64 -16.69 11.91
N ASP A 116 22.75 -16.05 13.07
CA ASP A 116 22.78 -16.72 14.39
C ASP A 116 21.37 -16.98 14.96
N ASP A 117 20.33 -16.47 14.33
CA ASP A 117 18.95 -16.69 14.79
C ASP A 117 18.49 -18.10 14.46
N ALA A 118 18.11 -18.85 15.48
CA ALA A 118 17.45 -20.14 15.28
C ALA A 118 16.04 -19.93 14.68
N GLU A 119 15.67 -20.71 13.68
CA GLU A 119 14.44 -20.54 12.93
C GLU A 119 13.17 -20.49 13.80
N GLY A 120 13.09 -21.33 14.80
CA GLY A 120 11.95 -21.42 15.71
C GLY A 120 11.97 -20.42 16.87
N VAL A 121 12.99 -19.55 16.96
CA VAL A 121 13.13 -18.57 18.06
C VAL A 121 12.85 -17.18 17.53
N PHE A 122 11.58 -16.82 17.51
CA PHE A 122 11.10 -15.51 17.04
C PHE A 122 10.57 -14.67 18.21
N ASP A 123 10.54 -13.35 18.04
CA ASP A 123 10.14 -12.42 19.10
C ASP A 123 8.63 -12.48 19.35
N ARG A 124 8.26 -12.92 20.55
CA ARG A 124 6.85 -13.03 20.97
C ARG A 124 6.26 -11.71 21.47
N GLN A 125 7.08 -10.71 21.80
CA GLN A 125 6.57 -9.39 22.20
C GLN A 125 5.79 -8.73 21.07
N LEU A 126 6.05 -9.12 19.80
CA LEU A 126 5.27 -8.61 18.66
C LEU A 126 3.79 -9.01 18.72
N PHE A 127 3.40 -10.05 19.44
CA PHE A 127 1.97 -10.38 19.62
C PHE A 127 1.24 -9.30 20.43
N GLU A 128 1.92 -8.66 21.40
CA GLU A 128 1.34 -7.57 22.19
C GLU A 128 1.00 -6.36 21.31
N LEU A 129 1.80 -6.09 20.27
CA LEU A 129 1.51 -5.07 19.28
C LEU A 129 0.15 -5.32 18.59
N TYR A 130 -0.10 -6.56 18.16
CA TYR A 130 -1.36 -6.89 17.48
C TYR A 130 -2.55 -6.76 18.41
N GLY A 131 -2.40 -7.14 19.68
CA GLY A 131 -3.40 -6.92 20.73
C GLY A 131 -3.71 -5.43 20.91
N LEU A 132 -2.67 -4.58 21.00
CA LEU A 132 -2.83 -3.13 21.10
C LEU A 132 -3.56 -2.53 19.89
N VAL A 133 -3.18 -2.93 18.68
CA VAL A 133 -3.85 -2.45 17.45
C VAL A 133 -5.31 -2.88 17.43
N TYR A 134 -5.60 -4.10 17.89
CA TYR A 134 -6.97 -4.60 18.01
C TYR A 134 -7.79 -3.73 18.99
N GLU A 135 -7.27 -3.46 20.18
CA GLU A 135 -7.92 -2.62 21.18
C GLU A 135 -8.17 -1.18 20.68
N LEU A 136 -7.21 -0.61 19.94
CA LEU A 136 -7.38 0.70 19.32
C LEU A 136 -8.46 0.68 18.24
N ALA A 137 -8.50 -0.37 17.42
CA ALA A 137 -9.51 -0.53 16.39
C ALA A 137 -10.92 -0.72 16.97
N GLU A 138 -11.07 -1.46 18.08
CA GLU A 138 -12.35 -1.54 18.83
C GLU A 138 -12.82 -0.15 19.31
N GLN A 139 -11.89 0.76 19.59
CA GLN A 139 -12.20 2.16 19.96
C GLN A 139 -12.43 3.06 18.72
N GLY A 140 -12.44 2.51 17.51
CA GLY A 140 -12.56 3.26 16.25
C GLY A 140 -11.29 4.02 15.84
N LYS A 141 -10.15 3.76 16.49
CA LYS A 141 -8.86 4.35 16.15
C LYS A 141 -8.14 3.47 15.13
N ILE A 142 -8.34 3.78 13.87
CA ILE A 142 -7.82 3.01 12.74
C ILE A 142 -6.48 3.59 12.28
N VAL A 143 -5.48 2.74 12.11
CA VAL A 143 -4.22 3.11 11.44
C VAL A 143 -4.33 2.86 9.94
N ASP A 144 -3.66 3.70 9.16
CA ASP A 144 -3.65 3.62 7.70
C ASP A 144 -2.22 3.83 7.17
N VAL A 145 -2.05 3.76 5.86
CA VAL A 145 -0.76 4.05 5.20
C VAL A 145 -0.20 5.39 5.69
N HIS A 146 1.08 5.40 6.01
CA HIS A 146 1.77 6.51 6.67
C HIS A 146 1.19 6.89 8.06
N GLY A 147 0.37 6.01 8.64
CA GLY A 147 0.08 6.04 10.05
C GLY A 147 1.30 5.59 10.88
N ARG A 148 1.24 5.82 12.17
CA ARG A 148 2.26 5.39 13.11
C ARG A 148 1.65 4.82 14.37
N SER A 149 2.42 3.98 15.05
CA SER A 149 2.19 3.59 16.43
C SER A 149 3.47 3.80 17.23
N GLN A 150 3.35 4.48 18.37
CA GLN A 150 4.44 4.60 19.33
C GLN A 150 4.16 3.65 20.48
N LEU A 151 5.11 2.81 20.78
CA LEU A 151 5.00 1.77 21.77
C LEU A 151 5.55 2.29 23.11
N GLY A 152 4.71 2.33 24.12
CA GLY A 152 5.12 2.59 25.48
C GLY A 152 5.51 1.27 26.13
N GLY A 153 6.78 1.05 26.41
CA GLY A 153 7.25 -0.20 27.01
C GLY A 153 8.73 -0.42 26.77
N PRO A 154 9.23 -1.63 27.03
CA PRO A 154 10.60 -1.96 26.67
C PRO A 154 10.80 -1.91 25.15
N PRO A 155 12.02 -1.63 24.70
CA PRO A 155 12.37 -1.65 23.28
C PRO A 155 12.05 -3.01 22.67
N LEU A 156 11.58 -3.00 21.42
CA LEU A 156 11.30 -4.22 20.68
C LEU A 156 12.52 -4.73 19.91
N LEU A 157 12.52 -6.02 19.62
CA LEU A 157 13.53 -6.70 18.81
C LEU A 157 14.96 -6.57 19.36
N GLY A 158 15.11 -6.31 20.67
CA GLY A 158 16.41 -6.19 21.34
C GLY A 158 17.20 -4.96 20.95
N ARG A 159 16.54 -3.89 20.50
CA ARG A 159 17.16 -2.66 20.06
C ARG A 159 16.56 -1.45 20.77
N ASP A 160 17.38 -0.72 21.56
CA ASP A 160 16.95 0.32 22.48
C ASP A 160 16.26 1.53 21.84
N ASP A 161 16.48 1.76 20.53
CA ASP A 161 15.89 2.87 19.79
C ASP A 161 14.64 2.45 18.97
N PHE A 162 14.19 1.20 19.07
CA PHE A 162 12.99 0.70 18.38
C PHE A 162 11.74 0.80 19.26
N HIS A 163 11.06 1.94 19.19
CA HIS A 163 9.81 2.20 19.89
C HIS A 163 8.66 2.59 18.96
N CYS A 164 8.94 2.79 17.69
CA CYS A 164 7.96 3.32 16.73
C CYS A 164 7.80 2.39 15.55
N ILE A 165 6.57 2.33 15.05
CA ILE A 165 6.21 1.61 13.83
C ILE A 165 5.61 2.61 12.85
N ILE A 166 6.03 2.52 11.60
CA ILE A 166 5.38 3.17 10.46
C ILE A 166 4.64 2.11 9.64
N TYR A 167 3.41 2.42 9.25
CA TYR A 167 2.63 1.58 8.38
C TYR A 167 2.78 2.05 6.94
N GLY A 168 3.36 1.19 6.11
CA GLY A 168 3.56 1.41 4.69
C GLY A 168 2.45 0.80 3.83
N PRO A 169 2.52 1.05 2.52
CA PRO A 169 1.64 0.39 1.57
C PRO A 169 1.82 -1.13 1.62
N PRO A 170 0.82 -1.90 1.17
CA PRO A 170 0.92 -3.35 1.13
C PRO A 170 2.06 -3.78 0.18
N VAL A 171 3.03 -4.49 0.72
CA VAL A 171 4.10 -5.12 -0.07
C VAL A 171 3.86 -6.64 -0.05
N PRO A 172 3.54 -7.25 -1.19
CA PRO A 172 3.33 -8.69 -1.27
C PRO A 172 4.58 -9.47 -0.88
N VAL A 173 4.38 -10.59 -0.19
CA VAL A 173 5.44 -11.55 0.12
C VAL A 173 5.07 -12.86 -0.58
N GLU A 174 5.98 -13.37 -1.39
CA GLU A 174 5.75 -14.61 -2.14
C GLU A 174 5.43 -15.78 -1.20
N GLY A 175 4.42 -16.55 -1.54
CA GLY A 175 3.98 -17.70 -0.75
C GLY A 175 3.15 -17.38 0.50
N ILE A 176 2.99 -16.10 0.88
CA ILE A 176 2.12 -15.68 1.98
C ILE A 176 0.88 -14.99 1.41
N ALA A 177 -0.22 -15.72 1.35
CA ALA A 177 -1.48 -15.18 0.85
C ALA A 177 -1.98 -14.01 1.72
N ALA A 178 -2.64 -13.04 1.08
CA ALA A 178 -3.39 -12.01 1.76
C ALA A 178 -4.87 -12.37 1.72
N ASN A 179 -5.44 -12.74 2.86
CA ASN A 179 -6.87 -13.08 2.98
C ASN A 179 -7.75 -11.83 3.13
N ALA A 180 -7.12 -10.70 3.40
CA ALA A 180 -7.75 -9.38 3.53
C ALA A 180 -6.74 -8.30 3.15
N PRO A 181 -7.17 -7.06 2.90
CA PRO A 181 -6.27 -5.92 2.72
C PRO A 181 -5.39 -5.74 3.94
N PHE A 182 -4.11 -5.43 3.71
CA PHE A 182 -3.14 -5.31 4.77
C PHE A 182 -2.27 -4.05 4.64
N LEU A 183 -1.58 -3.73 5.72
CA LEU A 183 -0.52 -2.75 5.79
C LEU A 183 0.80 -3.48 6.05
N SER A 184 1.87 -3.03 5.43
CA SER A 184 3.21 -3.47 5.79
C SER A 184 3.72 -2.60 6.93
N ALA A 185 4.03 -3.20 8.07
CA ALA A 185 4.55 -2.50 9.25
C ALA A 185 6.07 -2.63 9.31
N VAL A 186 6.76 -1.53 9.59
CA VAL A 186 8.22 -1.47 9.72
C VAL A 186 8.59 -0.72 11.00
N MET A 187 9.48 -1.30 11.82
CA MET A 187 10.05 -0.59 12.96
C MET A 187 10.99 0.51 12.49
N VAL A 188 10.91 1.64 13.17
CA VAL A 188 11.75 2.80 12.93
C VAL A 188 12.34 3.29 14.25
N THR A 189 13.48 3.98 14.15
CA THR A 189 14.10 4.62 15.31
C THR A 189 13.32 5.87 15.73
N CYS A 190 13.50 6.33 16.95
CA CYS A 190 12.88 7.58 17.42
C CYS A 190 13.26 8.79 16.55
N GLU A 191 14.51 8.86 16.10
CA GLU A 191 14.96 9.92 15.18
C GLU A 191 14.24 9.85 13.82
N GLU A 192 14.04 8.64 13.28
CA GLU A 192 13.29 8.44 12.05
C GLU A 192 11.81 8.82 12.21
N GLU A 193 11.24 8.55 13.36
CA GLU A 193 9.86 8.94 13.70
C GLU A 193 9.73 10.47 13.76
N ASP A 194 10.67 11.15 14.42
CA ASP A 194 10.69 12.61 14.52
C ASP A 194 10.81 13.27 13.14
N VAL A 195 11.72 12.78 12.29
CA VAL A 195 11.85 13.24 10.90
C VAL A 195 10.59 12.93 10.10
N GLY A 196 10.04 11.72 10.25
CA GLY A 196 8.80 11.30 9.58
C GLY A 196 7.60 12.17 9.98
N GLY A 197 7.49 12.54 11.25
CA GLY A 197 6.46 13.43 11.76
C GLY A 197 6.54 14.86 11.18
N GLN A 198 7.74 15.33 10.89
CA GLN A 198 7.97 16.67 10.36
C GLN A 198 8.09 16.72 8.84
N ALA A 199 8.80 15.77 8.23
CA ALA A 199 9.12 15.75 6.82
C ALA A 199 8.32 14.72 5.99
N GLY A 200 7.44 13.97 6.63
CA GLY A 200 6.61 12.95 6.01
C GLY A 200 7.18 11.54 6.14
N TYR A 201 6.33 10.59 6.57
CA TYR A 201 6.73 9.18 6.72
C TYR A 201 7.06 8.50 5.39
N ALA A 202 6.50 8.97 4.27
CA ALA A 202 6.86 8.51 2.94
C ALA A 202 8.36 8.69 2.66
N ARG A 203 8.96 9.80 3.14
CA ARG A 203 10.40 10.05 3.02
C ARG A 203 11.22 9.00 3.77
N ILE A 204 10.83 8.66 5.00
CA ILE A 204 11.52 7.64 5.78
C ILE A 204 11.40 6.27 5.10
N LEU A 205 10.20 5.90 4.66
CA LEU A 205 9.99 4.64 3.95
C LEU A 205 10.80 4.55 2.66
N ALA A 206 10.88 5.63 1.87
CA ALA A 206 11.69 5.67 0.66
C ALA A 206 13.19 5.47 0.96
N ARG A 207 13.70 6.05 2.03
CA ARG A 207 15.09 5.88 2.45
C ARG A 207 15.39 4.48 2.96
N LEU A 208 14.47 3.89 3.73
CA LEU A 208 14.55 2.49 4.12
C LEU A 208 14.57 1.58 2.89
N GLY A 209 13.74 1.89 1.90
CA GLY A 209 13.74 1.21 0.62
C GLY A 209 15.07 1.36 -0.12
N ALA A 210 15.65 2.56 -0.16
CA ALA A 210 16.95 2.81 -0.75
C ALA A 210 18.07 2.04 -0.05
N GLN A 211 18.07 2.02 1.28
CA GLN A 211 19.05 1.27 2.08
C GLN A 211 18.97 -0.24 1.83
N ALA A 212 17.76 -0.77 1.62
CA ALA A 212 17.50 -2.17 1.38
C ALA A 212 17.48 -2.55 -0.11
N SER A 213 17.66 -1.59 -1.03
CA SER A 213 17.50 -1.76 -2.48
C SER A 213 16.14 -2.37 -2.86
N HIS A 214 15.08 -1.97 -2.16
CA HIS A 214 13.73 -2.51 -2.30
C HIS A 214 12.65 -1.42 -2.37
N TYR A 215 12.00 -1.25 -3.50
CA TYR A 215 10.89 -0.29 -3.70
C TYR A 215 9.51 -1.00 -3.52
N PRO A 216 8.50 -0.32 -2.97
CA PRO A 216 8.45 1.05 -2.47
C PRO A 216 9.12 1.24 -1.11
N THR A 217 9.19 0.21 -0.31
CA THR A 217 9.83 0.14 1.01
C THR A 217 10.11 -1.32 1.31
N PRO A 218 11.12 -1.65 2.11
CA PRO A 218 11.30 -3.03 2.54
C PRO A 218 10.03 -3.49 3.28
N PHE A 219 9.62 -4.72 3.02
CA PHE A 219 8.53 -5.33 3.80
C PHE A 219 9.01 -5.84 5.16
N TRP A 220 10.28 -5.67 5.48
CA TRP A 220 10.92 -6.18 6.69
C TRP A 220 11.63 -5.11 7.50
N THR A 221 11.75 -5.36 8.78
CA THR A 221 12.63 -4.65 9.72
C THR A 221 13.97 -5.38 9.80
N ASP A 222 15.07 -4.66 9.57
CA ASP A 222 16.42 -5.13 9.84
C ASP A 222 16.88 -4.55 11.19
N ARG A 223 17.15 -5.43 12.15
CA ARG A 223 17.54 -5.04 13.53
C ARG A 223 18.93 -4.40 13.61
N LYS A 224 19.79 -4.68 12.63
CA LYS A 224 21.19 -4.18 12.61
C LYS A 224 21.39 -2.97 11.70
N ARG A 225 20.35 -2.51 10.99
CA ARG A 225 20.47 -1.37 10.10
C ARG A 225 20.81 -0.07 10.84
N PRO A 226 21.61 0.83 10.28
CA PRO A 226 21.74 2.19 10.78
C PRO A 226 20.45 2.98 10.55
N SER A 227 20.24 4.05 11.32
CA SER A 227 19.17 5.01 11.10
C SER A 227 19.33 5.68 9.72
N VAL A 228 18.20 5.91 9.05
CA VAL A 228 18.13 6.69 7.80
C VAL A 228 17.82 8.16 8.05
N ALA A 229 17.55 8.57 9.29
CA ALA A 229 17.46 9.95 9.71
C ALA A 229 18.86 10.55 9.95
N ARG A 230 18.96 11.87 9.84
CA ARG A 230 20.17 12.62 10.19
C ARG A 230 19.82 13.66 11.24
N PRO A 231 20.66 13.84 12.28
CA PRO A 231 20.44 14.87 13.30
C PRO A 231 20.26 16.27 12.70
N GLY A 232 19.27 17.02 13.16
CA GLY A 232 18.96 18.38 12.69
C GLY A 232 18.47 18.47 11.25
N GLU A 233 18.09 17.37 10.66
CA GLU A 233 17.66 17.33 9.25
C GLU A 233 16.41 18.17 8.99
N THR A 234 15.47 18.23 9.91
CA THR A 234 14.22 18.96 9.76
C THR A 234 14.40 20.45 9.54
N ASP A 235 15.45 21.05 10.12
CA ASP A 235 15.78 22.46 9.95
C ASP A 235 16.36 22.80 8.56
N GLN A 236 16.80 21.78 7.84
CA GLN A 236 17.48 21.90 6.55
C GLN A 236 16.53 21.64 5.37
N THR A 237 15.33 21.12 5.62
CA THR A 237 14.42 20.72 4.53
C THR A 237 13.52 21.86 4.08
N LEU A 238 13.31 21.95 2.75
CA LEU A 238 12.41 22.93 2.14
C LEU A 238 10.97 22.79 2.63
N ILE A 239 10.51 21.55 2.75
CA ILE A 239 9.13 21.24 3.13
C ILE A 239 8.81 21.56 4.58
N THR A 240 9.81 21.71 5.47
CA THR A 240 9.59 22.10 6.86
C THR A 240 9.41 23.62 7.05
N LYS A 241 9.82 24.41 6.05
CA LYS A 241 9.80 25.89 6.11
C LYS A 241 8.45 26.51 5.73
N GLY A 242 7.51 25.73 5.24
CA GLY A 242 6.20 26.21 4.76
C GLY A 242 5.02 25.54 5.44
N SER A 243 3.83 26.06 5.18
CA SER A 243 2.57 25.44 5.61
C SER A 243 2.33 24.15 4.81
N ARG A 244 2.63 23.02 5.43
CA ARG A 244 2.44 21.70 4.82
C ARG A 244 1.12 21.06 5.24
N ARG A 245 0.55 20.26 4.36
CA ARG A 245 -0.65 19.46 4.61
C ARG A 245 -0.36 17.99 4.28
N HIS A 246 -0.58 17.13 5.24
CA HIS A 246 -0.53 15.69 5.01
C HIS A 246 -1.84 15.24 4.38
N VAL A 247 -1.76 14.64 3.19
CA VAL A 247 -2.92 14.14 2.45
C VAL A 247 -2.80 12.63 2.32
N ARG A 248 -3.55 11.92 3.14
CA ARG A 248 -3.67 10.47 3.04
C ARG A 248 -4.55 10.10 1.85
N GLY A 249 -4.22 9.02 1.17
CA GLY A 249 -4.96 8.59 -0.01
C GLY A 249 -4.67 9.43 -1.25
N ALA A 250 -3.54 10.14 -1.28
CA ALA A 250 -3.08 10.82 -2.49
C ALA A 250 -1.58 10.61 -2.70
N SER A 251 -1.19 10.45 -3.95
CA SER A 251 0.20 10.30 -4.38
C SER A 251 0.50 11.18 -5.59
N VAL A 252 1.77 11.52 -5.79
CA VAL A 252 2.21 12.26 -6.98
C VAL A 252 3.26 11.48 -7.73
N ARG A 253 3.15 11.48 -9.05
CA ARG A 253 4.14 10.84 -9.91
C ARG A 253 4.42 11.64 -11.17
N LEU A 254 5.64 11.53 -11.65
CA LEU A 254 6.02 11.89 -13.00
C LEU A 254 5.74 10.71 -13.93
N GLU A 255 5.04 10.96 -15.03
CA GLU A 255 4.86 10.02 -16.13
C GLU A 255 5.59 10.52 -17.37
N ARG A 256 6.40 9.65 -17.98
CA ARG A 256 7.15 9.94 -19.20
C ARG A 256 6.89 8.90 -20.28
N LYS A 257 6.47 9.33 -21.45
CA LYS A 257 6.35 8.44 -22.60
C LYS A 257 7.72 7.94 -23.05
N GLY A 258 7.88 6.63 -23.16
CA GLY A 258 9.12 6.00 -23.64
C GLY A 258 10.13 5.68 -22.54
N GLY A 259 9.73 5.81 -21.27
CA GLY A 259 10.54 5.41 -20.11
C GLY A 259 11.52 6.47 -19.61
N LEU A 260 12.07 6.19 -18.43
CA LEU A 260 12.96 7.10 -17.68
C LEU A 260 14.44 6.69 -17.80
N ALA A 261 14.75 5.65 -18.57
CA ALA A 261 16.06 5.02 -18.63
C ALA A 261 17.24 5.96 -18.96
N ASN A 262 16.97 7.19 -19.43
CA ASN A 262 17.98 8.17 -19.80
C ASN A 262 17.81 9.53 -19.09
N ALA A 263 17.05 9.62 -18.03
CA ALA A 263 16.89 10.85 -17.27
C ALA A 263 18.17 11.15 -16.48
N SER A 264 19.10 11.87 -17.09
CA SER A 264 20.25 12.42 -16.37
C SER A 264 19.73 13.51 -15.42
N PRO A 265 20.03 13.44 -14.12
CA PRO A 265 19.59 14.45 -13.15
C PRO A 265 20.26 15.83 -13.33
N THR A 266 21.18 15.96 -14.26
CA THR A 266 21.99 17.18 -14.47
C THR A 266 21.51 18.10 -15.58
N GLN A 267 20.56 17.68 -16.41
CA GLN A 267 19.88 18.53 -17.39
C GLN A 267 18.43 18.71 -16.97
N SER A 268 17.70 19.66 -17.57
CA SER A 268 16.27 19.87 -17.30
C SER A 268 15.58 18.53 -17.02
N PHE A 269 15.19 18.28 -15.76
CA PHE A 269 14.64 16.99 -15.32
C PHE A 269 13.39 16.61 -16.13
N PHE A 270 12.68 17.62 -16.63
CA PHE A 270 11.48 17.43 -17.43
C PHE A 270 11.77 17.55 -18.93
N VAL A 271 11.09 16.75 -19.71
CA VAL A 271 11.12 16.80 -21.18
C VAL A 271 9.72 17.06 -21.73
N PRO A 272 9.61 17.61 -22.96
CA PRO A 272 8.31 17.83 -23.59
C PRO A 272 7.45 16.55 -23.60
N GLY A 273 6.21 16.68 -23.13
CA GLY A 273 5.28 15.55 -23.04
C GLY A 273 5.23 14.84 -21.68
N ASP A 274 6.11 15.21 -20.74
CA ASP A 274 6.02 14.75 -19.36
C ASP A 274 4.72 15.22 -18.69
N ARG A 275 4.23 14.44 -17.73
CA ARG A 275 3.06 14.73 -16.91
C ARG A 275 3.39 14.57 -15.44
N ILE A 276 3.06 15.57 -14.63
CA ILE A 276 2.97 15.43 -13.17
C ILE A 276 1.53 15.12 -12.84
N VAL A 277 1.29 13.95 -12.28
CA VAL A 277 -0.05 13.44 -11.99
C VAL A 277 -0.22 13.32 -10.47
N LEU A 278 -1.15 14.11 -9.94
CA LEU A 278 -1.65 13.97 -8.57
C LEU A 278 -2.83 12.99 -8.61
N ARG A 279 -2.59 11.79 -8.11
CA ARG A 279 -3.57 10.71 -8.03
C ARG A 279 -4.27 10.75 -6.69
N VAL A 280 -5.58 10.73 -6.69
CA VAL A 280 -6.40 10.84 -5.49
C VAL A 280 -7.31 9.63 -5.41
N LEU A 281 -7.12 8.85 -4.36
CA LEU A 281 -7.99 7.73 -4.02
C LEU A 281 -9.30 8.24 -3.39
N PRO A 282 -10.41 7.49 -3.45
CA PRO A 282 -11.68 7.89 -2.84
C PRO A 282 -11.52 8.34 -1.38
N ARG A 283 -10.72 7.62 -0.59
CA ARG A 283 -10.44 7.95 0.82
C ARG A 283 -9.63 9.24 1.01
N GLY A 284 -8.90 9.68 0.00
CA GLY A 284 -8.05 10.88 0.04
C GLY A 284 -8.76 12.17 -0.35
N LEU A 285 -9.93 12.07 -0.98
CA LEU A 285 -10.60 13.21 -1.58
C LEU A 285 -10.96 14.31 -0.58
N ASP A 286 -11.54 13.95 0.56
CA ASP A 286 -11.92 14.92 1.59
C ASP A 286 -10.70 15.52 2.30
N ASN A 287 -9.63 14.74 2.48
CA ASN A 287 -8.36 15.24 2.98
C ASN A 287 -7.75 16.28 2.03
N LEU A 288 -7.79 16.02 0.71
CA LEU A 288 -7.27 16.95 -0.29
C LEU A 288 -8.09 18.23 -0.35
N LYS A 289 -9.43 18.14 -0.36
CA LYS A 289 -10.33 19.31 -0.30
C LYS A 289 -10.04 20.18 0.92
N SER A 290 -9.97 19.55 2.10
CA SER A 290 -9.67 20.25 3.35
C SER A 290 -8.29 20.91 3.33
N ALA A 291 -7.27 20.20 2.81
CA ALA A 291 -5.93 20.76 2.65
C ALA A 291 -5.92 22.00 1.74
N ALA A 292 -6.59 21.92 0.60
CA ALA A 292 -6.66 23.02 -0.37
C ALA A 292 -7.49 24.22 0.12
N ALA A 293 -8.53 23.96 0.93
CA ALA A 293 -9.40 25.00 1.50
C ALA A 293 -8.79 25.72 2.70
N SER A 294 -7.73 25.19 3.31
CA SER A 294 -7.13 25.79 4.52
C SER A 294 -6.64 27.22 4.26
N GLU A 295 -6.75 28.07 5.28
CA GLU A 295 -6.22 29.43 5.27
C GLU A 295 -4.69 29.45 5.05
N GLY A 296 -4.20 30.49 4.39
CA GLY A 296 -2.77 30.67 4.11
C GLY A 296 -2.28 29.96 2.84
N ASN A 297 -3.19 29.36 2.04
CA ASN A 297 -2.85 28.69 0.79
C ASN A 297 -3.16 29.52 -0.47
N GLU A 298 -3.34 30.85 -0.31
CA GLU A 298 -3.67 31.73 -1.43
C GLU A 298 -2.58 31.75 -2.50
N ASP A 299 -1.31 31.75 -2.06
CA ASP A 299 -0.14 31.84 -2.93
C ASP A 299 0.52 30.49 -3.22
N GLY A 300 0.12 29.42 -2.49
CA GLY A 300 0.71 28.09 -2.69
C GLY A 300 0.30 27.07 -1.66
N LEU A 301 0.60 25.83 -1.95
CA LEU A 301 0.21 24.66 -1.16
C LEU A 301 1.33 23.63 -1.18
N ILE A 302 1.71 23.13 -0.01
CA ILE A 302 2.65 22.01 0.15
C ILE A 302 1.84 20.79 0.58
N LEU A 303 1.79 19.80 -0.29
CA LEU A 303 1.15 18.52 -0.04
C LEU A 303 2.19 17.46 0.30
N MET A 304 2.15 16.90 1.51
CA MET A 304 2.87 15.70 1.89
C MET A 304 2.03 14.50 1.48
N LEU A 305 2.55 13.62 0.67
CA LEU A 305 1.81 12.61 -0.06
C LEU A 305 2.28 11.19 0.27
N GLU A 306 1.49 10.22 -0.10
CA GLU A 306 1.82 8.81 0.02
C GLU A 306 2.72 8.36 -1.15
N MET A 307 3.47 7.28 -0.94
CA MET A 307 4.18 6.60 -2.03
C MET A 307 3.16 5.91 -2.94
N ASP A 308 3.41 5.98 -4.24
CA ASP A 308 2.63 5.24 -5.22
C ASP A 308 3.33 3.92 -5.56
N PRO A 309 2.90 2.77 -5.01
CA PRO A 309 3.56 1.49 -5.25
C PRO A 309 3.48 1.06 -6.72
N SER A 310 2.51 1.57 -7.48
CA SER A 310 2.37 1.27 -8.91
C SER A 310 3.42 1.97 -9.78
N SER A 311 4.13 2.96 -9.25
CA SER A 311 5.18 3.67 -9.99
C SER A 311 6.43 2.82 -10.23
N GLY A 312 6.73 1.89 -9.33
CA GLY A 312 7.93 1.06 -9.39
C GLY A 312 9.24 1.82 -9.14
N THR A 313 9.23 3.14 -9.08
CA THR A 313 10.40 3.99 -8.81
C THR A 313 9.99 5.17 -7.94
N GLY A 314 10.78 5.47 -6.92
CA GLY A 314 10.56 6.58 -6.01
C GLY A 314 11.79 7.47 -5.85
N LEU A 315 11.57 8.72 -5.54
CA LEU A 315 12.63 9.66 -5.18
C LEU A 315 12.98 9.50 -3.70
N TYR A 316 14.26 9.62 -3.38
CA TYR A 316 14.73 9.82 -2.01
C TYR A 316 15.85 10.87 -1.97
N TRP A 317 15.95 11.55 -0.84
CA TRP A 317 16.90 12.65 -0.67
C TRP A 317 17.39 12.71 0.78
N TYR A 318 18.66 13.09 0.92
CA TYR A 318 19.27 13.37 2.21
C TYR A 318 19.76 14.82 2.27
N PRO A 319 19.76 15.47 3.45
CA PRO A 319 20.36 16.79 3.62
C PRO A 319 21.81 16.82 3.10
N GLY A 320 22.10 17.87 2.33
CA GLY A 320 23.40 18.05 1.68
C GLY A 320 23.51 17.49 0.26
N GLN A 321 22.54 16.71 -0.20
CA GLN A 321 22.45 16.34 -1.62
C GLN A 321 21.87 17.52 -2.42
N THR A 322 22.44 17.78 -3.58
CA THR A 322 21.94 18.80 -4.52
C THR A 322 20.80 18.27 -5.40
N VAL A 323 20.74 16.97 -5.60
CA VAL A 323 19.78 16.29 -6.46
C VAL A 323 19.26 15.04 -5.74
N ALA A 324 17.96 14.76 -5.88
CA ALA A 324 17.37 13.52 -5.39
C ALA A 324 17.94 12.32 -6.15
N SER A 325 18.05 11.21 -5.44
CA SER A 325 18.34 9.89 -6.01
C SER A 325 17.05 9.14 -6.25
N ALA A 326 17.10 8.07 -7.03
CA ALA A 326 15.95 7.21 -7.28
C ALA A 326 16.20 5.81 -6.73
N ILE A 327 15.13 5.21 -6.19
CA ILE A 327 15.09 3.79 -5.88
C ILE A 327 14.06 3.14 -6.79
N THR A 328 14.44 2.02 -7.41
CA THR A 328 13.62 1.33 -8.41
C THR A 328 13.37 -0.10 -7.98
N SER A 329 12.13 -0.57 -8.14
CA SER A 329 11.80 -1.98 -7.99
C SER A 329 12.49 -2.81 -9.07
N PRO A 330 13.02 -3.99 -8.76
CA PRO A 330 13.60 -4.90 -9.75
C PRO A 330 12.62 -5.27 -10.88
N ALA A 331 11.32 -5.22 -10.62
CA ALA A 331 10.26 -5.54 -11.59
C ALA A 331 9.71 -4.32 -12.35
N ALA A 332 10.24 -3.10 -12.10
CA ALA A 332 9.65 -1.89 -12.63
C ALA A 332 9.97 -1.65 -14.11
N ALA A 333 8.98 -1.21 -14.86
CA ALA A 333 9.13 -0.79 -16.25
C ALA A 333 9.77 0.60 -16.42
N GLY A 334 10.00 1.35 -15.35
CA GLY A 334 10.75 2.60 -15.36
C GLY A 334 10.13 3.78 -16.12
N ASP A 335 8.81 3.84 -16.27
CA ASP A 335 8.09 4.94 -16.95
C ASP A 335 7.49 5.98 -16.00
N ARG A 336 7.57 5.73 -14.70
CA ARG A 336 6.95 6.55 -13.64
C ARG A 336 7.88 6.71 -12.46
N ILE A 337 7.94 7.91 -11.91
CA ILE A 337 8.68 8.20 -10.67
C ILE A 337 7.73 8.85 -9.66
N THR A 338 7.64 8.29 -8.46
CA THR A 338 6.90 8.87 -7.34
C THR A 338 7.75 9.90 -6.60
N GLY A 339 7.11 11.01 -6.22
CA GLY A 339 7.65 11.98 -5.26
C GLY A 339 6.96 11.85 -3.90
N ASN A 340 7.64 12.30 -2.83
CA ASN A 340 7.10 12.25 -1.47
C ASN A 340 6.29 13.50 -1.09
N PHE A 341 6.39 14.55 -1.89
CA PHE A 341 5.57 15.76 -1.73
C PHE A 341 5.39 16.47 -3.07
N LEU A 342 4.42 17.39 -3.09
CA LEU A 342 4.14 18.27 -4.21
C LEU A 342 3.96 19.70 -3.72
N ILE A 343 4.76 20.63 -4.23
CA ILE A 343 4.58 22.06 -4.03
C ILE A 343 3.90 22.63 -5.26
N LEU A 344 2.74 23.27 -5.05
CA LEU A 344 2.03 24.04 -6.04
C LEU A 344 2.04 25.50 -5.62
N ALA A 345 2.44 26.42 -6.48
CA ALA A 345 2.49 27.84 -6.17
C ALA A 345 1.99 28.70 -7.32
N GLY A 346 1.29 29.79 -6.98
CA GLY A 346 0.93 30.85 -7.89
C GLY A 346 1.95 31.98 -7.85
N LYS A 347 2.46 32.40 -9.00
CA LYS A 347 3.36 33.54 -9.08
C LYS A 347 3.07 34.32 -10.36
N LYS A 348 3.11 35.66 -10.28
CA LYS A 348 2.84 36.51 -11.45
C LYS A 348 3.78 36.13 -12.59
N ASP A 349 3.21 35.79 -13.74
CA ASP A 349 3.91 35.53 -15.01
C ASP A 349 5.01 34.44 -14.94
N VAL A 350 4.90 33.48 -13.99
CA VAL A 350 5.86 32.37 -13.86
C VAL A 350 5.18 31.05 -14.21
N SER A 351 5.81 30.29 -15.11
CA SER A 351 5.47 28.90 -15.42
C SER A 351 6.74 28.07 -15.37
N LYS A 352 6.99 27.35 -14.29
CA LYS A 352 8.19 26.54 -14.08
C LYS A 352 7.86 25.28 -13.27
N ALA A 353 8.59 24.20 -13.57
CA ALA A 353 8.56 22.99 -12.76
C ALA A 353 9.99 22.56 -12.42
N GLY A 354 10.15 21.80 -11.35
CA GLY A 354 11.43 21.28 -10.91
C GLY A 354 11.26 20.14 -9.92
N VAL A 355 12.34 19.40 -9.71
CA VAL A 355 12.49 18.50 -8.57
C VAL A 355 13.23 19.26 -7.48
N ALA A 356 12.73 19.23 -6.28
CA ALA A 356 13.40 19.78 -5.11
C ALA A 356 13.37 18.73 -4.02
N GLU A 357 14.52 18.42 -3.44
CA GLU A 357 14.64 17.30 -2.51
C GLU A 357 14.06 16.01 -3.14
N ASP A 358 13.13 15.33 -2.50
CA ASP A 358 12.45 14.13 -3.00
C ASP A 358 10.99 14.38 -3.43
N GLY A 359 10.69 15.58 -3.90
CA GLY A 359 9.36 15.95 -4.39
C GLY A 359 9.39 16.84 -5.63
N PHE A 360 8.20 17.17 -6.10
CA PHE A 360 8.00 18.01 -7.26
C PHE A 360 7.55 19.42 -6.86
N VAL A 361 8.03 20.41 -7.61
CA VAL A 361 7.64 21.83 -7.44
C VAL A 361 7.09 22.33 -8.77
N MET A 362 5.89 22.89 -8.74
CA MET A 362 5.25 23.50 -9.89
C MET A 362 4.79 24.92 -9.56
N MET A 363 5.25 25.89 -10.35
CA MET A 363 4.84 27.28 -10.26
C MET A 363 4.01 27.65 -11.48
N PHE A 364 2.86 28.25 -11.24
CA PHE A 364 1.89 28.61 -12.27
C PHE A 364 1.61 30.12 -12.27
N PRO A 365 1.21 30.71 -13.39
CA PRO A 365 0.60 32.04 -13.40
C PRO A 365 -0.58 32.10 -12.41
N LEU A 366 -0.77 33.21 -11.72
CA LEU A 366 -1.80 33.37 -10.68
C LEU A 366 -3.20 32.92 -11.12
N ALA A 367 -3.60 33.22 -12.35
CA ALA A 367 -4.89 32.81 -12.87
C ALA A 367 -5.02 31.28 -13.00
N THR A 368 -3.94 30.61 -13.42
CA THR A 368 -3.88 29.14 -13.52
C THR A 368 -3.89 28.50 -12.13
N TRP A 369 -3.10 29.05 -11.19
CA TRP A 369 -3.10 28.59 -9.80
C TRP A 369 -4.50 28.68 -9.17
N LYS A 370 -5.20 29.80 -9.36
CA LYS A 370 -6.55 29.96 -8.85
C LYS A 370 -7.50 28.88 -9.36
N ARG A 371 -7.44 28.55 -10.64
CA ARG A 371 -8.23 27.45 -11.24
C ARG A 371 -7.87 26.08 -10.64
N ILE A 372 -6.57 25.81 -10.44
CA ILE A 372 -6.12 24.56 -9.81
C ILE A 372 -6.67 24.48 -8.38
N ARG A 373 -6.51 25.53 -7.58
CA ARG A 373 -7.00 25.58 -6.20
C ARG A 373 -8.52 25.38 -6.13
N GLU A 374 -9.28 26.03 -6.99
CA GLU A 374 -10.74 25.86 -7.09
C GLU A 374 -11.13 24.41 -7.41
N ALA A 375 -10.39 23.74 -8.31
CA ALA A 375 -10.60 22.34 -8.63
C ALA A 375 -10.31 21.44 -7.41
N LEU A 376 -9.17 21.65 -6.73
CA LEU A 376 -8.81 20.88 -5.53
C LEU A 376 -9.84 21.06 -4.42
N VAL A 377 -10.29 22.28 -4.13
CA VAL A 377 -11.30 22.57 -3.10
C VAL A 377 -12.65 21.94 -3.44
N SER A 378 -13.04 21.97 -4.71
CA SER A 378 -14.29 21.35 -5.16
C SER A 378 -14.18 19.83 -5.37
N GLY A 379 -12.96 19.26 -5.26
CA GLY A 379 -12.70 17.86 -5.51
C GLY A 379 -12.94 17.46 -6.96
N LYS A 380 -12.56 18.30 -7.91
CA LYS A 380 -12.70 18.02 -9.34
C LYS A 380 -11.37 17.66 -9.97
N GLU A 381 -11.42 16.77 -10.94
CA GLU A 381 -10.30 16.53 -11.82
C GLU A 381 -9.97 17.78 -12.63
N ILE A 382 -8.69 18.00 -12.91
CA ILE A 382 -8.23 19.09 -13.75
C ILE A 382 -7.00 18.68 -14.54
N THR A 383 -6.90 19.17 -15.78
CA THR A 383 -5.70 19.06 -16.60
C THR A 383 -5.25 20.46 -17.01
N ILE A 384 -4.00 20.80 -16.68
CA ILE A 384 -3.29 21.97 -17.15
C ILE A 384 -2.29 21.50 -18.19
N PRO A 385 -2.43 21.90 -19.46
CA PRO A 385 -1.50 21.50 -20.52
C PRO A 385 -0.06 21.94 -20.23
N GLY A 386 0.90 21.09 -20.53
CA GLY A 386 2.31 21.43 -20.51
C GLY A 386 2.68 22.40 -21.64
N GLN A 387 3.71 23.22 -21.42
CA GLN A 387 4.23 24.16 -22.42
C GLN A 387 5.77 24.19 -22.36
N GLY A 388 6.42 23.88 -23.46
CA GLY A 388 7.88 23.79 -23.49
C GLY A 388 8.41 22.71 -22.52
N GLU A 389 9.26 23.11 -21.57
CA GLU A 389 9.80 22.25 -20.52
C GLU A 389 8.85 22.11 -19.30
N MET A 390 7.76 22.86 -19.25
CA MET A 390 6.74 22.73 -18.22
C MET A 390 5.93 21.48 -18.47
N PRO A 391 5.96 20.47 -17.60
CA PRO A 391 5.14 19.26 -17.74
C PRO A 391 3.65 19.61 -17.63
N ALA A 392 2.79 18.78 -18.21
CA ALA A 392 1.37 18.87 -17.92
C ALA A 392 1.13 18.56 -16.45
N PHE A 393 0.19 19.28 -15.82
CA PHE A 393 -0.27 18.97 -14.47
C PHE A 393 -1.67 18.36 -14.54
N VAL A 394 -1.84 17.21 -13.90
CA VAL A 394 -3.09 16.46 -13.91
C VAL A 394 -3.48 16.12 -12.49
N VAL A 395 -4.73 16.36 -12.14
CA VAL A 395 -5.38 15.77 -10.94
C VAL A 395 -6.35 14.74 -11.46
N GLU A 396 -6.13 13.48 -11.09
CA GLU A 396 -7.00 12.36 -11.46
C GLU A 396 -7.52 11.63 -10.24
N HIS A 397 -8.78 11.24 -10.29
CA HIS A 397 -9.36 10.36 -9.31
C HIS A 397 -9.10 8.91 -9.72
N VAL A 398 -8.55 8.13 -8.81
CA VAL A 398 -8.35 6.71 -9.06
C VAL A 398 -9.68 6.01 -8.88
N GLN A 399 -10.28 5.58 -9.99
CA GLN A 399 -11.57 4.89 -9.99
C GLN A 399 -11.45 3.37 -9.99
N THR A 400 -10.25 2.83 -9.94
CA THR A 400 -10.01 1.40 -9.93
C THR A 400 -10.42 0.80 -8.59
N THR A 401 -11.71 0.58 -8.45
CA THR A 401 -12.26 -0.18 -7.33
C THR A 401 -12.52 -1.61 -7.78
N TYR A 402 -11.99 -2.55 -7.03
CA TYR A 402 -12.34 -3.96 -7.15
C TYR A 402 -13.49 -4.27 -6.18
N VAL A 403 -14.54 -4.89 -6.69
CA VAL A 403 -15.63 -5.37 -5.83
C VAL A 403 -15.39 -6.85 -5.57
N ASN A 404 -15.18 -7.22 -4.31
CA ASN A 404 -15.06 -8.62 -3.95
C ASN A 404 -16.40 -9.34 -4.24
N PRO A 405 -16.40 -10.34 -5.13
CA PRO A 405 -17.64 -11.04 -5.49
C PRO A 405 -18.23 -11.84 -4.32
N ILE A 406 -17.45 -12.10 -3.27
CA ILE A 406 -17.86 -12.90 -2.12
C ILE A 406 -18.65 -12.06 -1.12
N ASP A 407 -18.14 -10.89 -0.73
CA ASP A 407 -18.74 -10.06 0.32
C ASP A 407 -19.31 -8.74 -0.19
N GLY A 408 -19.20 -8.46 -1.49
CA GLY A 408 -19.68 -7.23 -2.13
C GLY A 408 -18.93 -5.97 -1.69
N LYS A 409 -17.83 -6.10 -0.94
CA LYS A 409 -17.03 -4.95 -0.52
C LYS A 409 -16.18 -4.45 -1.68
N ARG A 410 -15.97 -3.14 -1.71
CA ARG A 410 -15.09 -2.50 -2.67
C ARG A 410 -13.68 -2.44 -2.11
N TYR A 411 -12.72 -2.70 -2.96
CA TYR A 411 -11.31 -2.55 -2.68
C TYR A 411 -10.72 -1.52 -3.63
N GLU A 412 -9.83 -0.69 -3.13
CA GLU A 412 -8.96 0.08 -3.98
C GLU A 412 -7.85 -0.84 -4.51
N SER A 413 -7.65 -0.90 -5.81
CA SER A 413 -6.73 -1.85 -6.45
C SER A 413 -5.27 -1.75 -5.94
N GLU A 414 -4.89 -0.59 -5.42
CA GLU A 414 -3.52 -0.32 -4.99
C GLU A 414 -3.35 -0.21 -3.46
N THR A 415 -4.44 -0.03 -2.70
CA THR A 415 -4.35 0.32 -1.28
C THR A 415 -5.29 -0.45 -0.36
N GLY A 416 -6.10 -1.36 -0.91
CA GLY A 416 -6.99 -2.20 -0.14
C GLY A 416 -8.44 -1.71 -0.06
N TRP A 417 -9.13 -2.12 0.97
CA TRP A 417 -10.58 -2.00 1.10
C TRP A 417 -11.06 -0.56 1.23
N ASP A 418 -12.12 -0.24 0.48
CA ASP A 418 -12.96 0.90 0.75
C ASP A 418 -14.03 0.49 1.76
N THR A 419 -14.10 1.18 2.90
CA THR A 419 -15.13 0.98 3.92
C THR A 419 -16.44 1.69 3.58
N ALA A 420 -16.54 2.35 2.41
CA ALA A 420 -17.78 2.96 1.98
C ALA A 420 -18.90 1.92 1.95
N LYS A 421 -20.01 2.23 2.61
CA LYS A 421 -21.23 1.45 2.51
C LYS A 421 -21.55 1.24 1.03
N PRO A 422 -21.91 0.03 0.60
CA PRO A 422 -22.36 -0.18 -0.77
C PRO A 422 -23.48 0.81 -1.08
N GLU A 423 -23.23 1.75 -1.97
CA GLU A 423 -24.29 2.60 -2.50
C GLU A 423 -25.31 1.68 -3.17
N GLY A 424 -26.55 1.78 -2.72
CA GLY A 424 -27.64 0.87 -3.05
C GLY A 424 -27.83 0.71 -4.56
N GLY A 425 -27.53 -0.48 -5.01
CA GLY A 425 -27.74 -0.90 -6.38
C GLY A 425 -27.70 -2.40 -6.50
N ALA A 426 -28.74 -2.99 -6.16
CA ALA A 426 -29.29 -4.33 -6.25
C ALA A 426 -29.69 -4.78 -4.86
N ALA A 427 -30.98 -5.09 -4.69
CA ALA A 427 -31.55 -5.59 -3.45
C ALA A 427 -30.61 -6.62 -2.85
N ALA A 428 -30.08 -6.33 -1.65
CA ALA A 428 -29.29 -7.25 -0.89
C ALA A 428 -30.07 -8.56 -0.81
N GLN A 429 -29.68 -9.55 -1.62
CA GLN A 429 -30.14 -10.91 -1.42
C GLN A 429 -29.76 -11.23 0.02
N LYS A 430 -30.75 -11.55 0.85
CA LYS A 430 -30.54 -11.97 2.24
C LYS A 430 -29.48 -13.07 2.22
N ARG A 431 -28.25 -12.75 2.62
CA ARG A 431 -27.17 -13.74 2.72
C ARG A 431 -27.57 -14.78 3.74
N ASN A 432 -27.29 -16.00 3.41
CA ASN A 432 -27.45 -17.09 4.35
C ASN A 432 -26.27 -17.04 5.34
N ASP A 433 -26.50 -16.54 6.56
CA ASP A 433 -25.49 -16.44 7.62
C ASP A 433 -24.84 -17.79 7.99
N GLN A 434 -25.30 -18.88 7.40
CA GLN A 434 -24.79 -20.24 7.58
C GLN A 434 -23.64 -20.59 6.62
N VAL A 435 -23.34 -19.77 5.61
CA VAL A 435 -22.33 -20.06 4.58
C VAL A 435 -21.30 -18.94 4.50
N GLU A 436 -20.08 -19.27 4.78
CA GLU A 436 -18.92 -18.41 4.49
C GLU A 436 -18.20 -18.97 3.25
N ALA A 437 -17.89 -18.11 2.26
CA ALA A 437 -17.22 -18.51 1.04
C ALA A 437 -15.93 -17.70 0.83
N ALA A 438 -14.86 -18.36 0.42
CA ALA A 438 -13.59 -17.73 0.07
C ALA A 438 -13.12 -18.22 -1.32
N LEU A 439 -12.64 -17.28 -2.16
CA LEU A 439 -12.07 -17.58 -3.47
C LEU A 439 -10.54 -17.65 -3.38
N VAL A 440 -9.96 -18.70 -3.91
CA VAL A 440 -8.52 -18.90 -4.05
C VAL A 440 -8.17 -19.03 -5.52
N LEU A 441 -7.38 -18.13 -6.06
CA LEU A 441 -6.90 -18.20 -7.44
C LEU A 441 -5.66 -19.13 -7.49
N LEU A 442 -5.73 -20.19 -8.31
CA LEU A 442 -4.62 -21.13 -8.52
C LEU A 442 -3.84 -20.80 -9.79
N THR A 443 -4.39 -20.00 -10.69
CA THR A 443 -3.68 -19.36 -11.80
C THR A 443 -3.25 -17.97 -11.38
N ASN A 444 -2.03 -17.55 -11.69
CA ASN A 444 -1.55 -16.22 -11.33
C ASN A 444 -2.36 -15.12 -12.04
N GLU A 445 -2.46 -13.95 -11.41
CA GLU A 445 -3.33 -12.85 -11.87
C GLU A 445 -2.95 -12.33 -13.27
N GLN A 446 -1.65 -12.30 -13.60
CA GLN A 446 -1.20 -11.83 -14.93
C GLN A 446 -1.64 -12.78 -16.05
N ASP A 447 -1.66 -14.07 -15.76
CA ASP A 447 -2.15 -15.06 -16.71
C ASP A 447 -3.67 -15.05 -16.79
N ILE A 448 -4.37 -14.82 -15.69
CA ILE A 448 -5.83 -14.62 -15.69
C ILE A 448 -6.19 -13.43 -16.57
N ALA A 449 -5.55 -12.27 -16.38
CA ALA A 449 -5.82 -11.06 -17.16
C ALA A 449 -5.58 -11.24 -18.69
N LYS A 450 -4.69 -12.15 -19.09
CA LYS A 450 -4.45 -12.49 -20.50
C LYS A 450 -5.49 -13.46 -21.05
N ARG A 451 -6.12 -14.28 -20.21
CA ARG A 451 -6.94 -15.44 -20.62
C ARG A 451 -8.43 -15.20 -20.48
N THR A 452 -8.86 -14.34 -19.56
CA THR A 452 -10.28 -14.04 -19.29
C THR A 452 -10.44 -12.62 -18.76
N THR A 453 -11.69 -12.17 -18.62
CA THR A 453 -12.01 -10.90 -17.95
C THR A 453 -12.35 -11.16 -16.48
N VAL A 454 -12.19 -10.12 -15.64
CA VAL A 454 -12.60 -10.18 -14.23
C VAL A 454 -14.11 -10.41 -14.11
N ASP A 455 -14.89 -9.81 -15.02
CA ASP A 455 -16.35 -9.94 -15.01
C ASP A 455 -16.79 -11.38 -15.30
N ASP A 456 -16.19 -12.02 -16.30
CA ASP A 456 -16.50 -13.42 -16.65
C ASP A 456 -16.16 -14.38 -15.50
N LEU A 457 -15.02 -14.20 -14.87
CA LEU A 457 -14.62 -15.02 -13.72
C LEU A 457 -15.53 -14.79 -12.52
N SER A 458 -15.84 -13.53 -12.23
CA SER A 458 -16.73 -13.14 -11.12
C SER A 458 -18.13 -13.70 -11.27
N GLU A 459 -18.64 -13.74 -12.50
CA GLU A 459 -19.97 -14.28 -12.76
C GLU A 459 -20.04 -15.79 -12.48
N VAL A 460 -19.01 -16.54 -12.89
CA VAL A 460 -18.94 -17.99 -12.56
C VAL A 460 -18.85 -18.21 -11.05
N VAL A 461 -18.02 -17.44 -10.35
CA VAL A 461 -17.87 -17.56 -8.90
C VAL A 461 -19.16 -17.23 -8.17
N LYS A 462 -19.90 -16.18 -8.58
CA LYS A 462 -21.21 -15.83 -8.03
C LYS A 462 -22.23 -16.95 -8.20
N GLN A 463 -22.27 -17.55 -9.38
CA GLN A 463 -23.18 -18.66 -9.64
C GLN A 463 -22.87 -19.88 -8.78
N ILE A 464 -21.58 -20.20 -8.57
CA ILE A 464 -21.14 -21.27 -7.67
C ILE A 464 -21.62 -20.97 -6.23
N ILE A 465 -21.37 -19.76 -5.73
CA ILE A 465 -21.78 -19.35 -4.38
C ILE A 465 -23.29 -19.43 -4.21
N ALA A 466 -24.07 -18.88 -5.15
CA ALA A 466 -25.53 -18.90 -5.09
C ALA A 466 -26.11 -20.32 -5.07
N ILE A 467 -25.50 -21.25 -5.80
CA ILE A 467 -25.90 -22.67 -5.81
C ILE A 467 -25.67 -23.30 -4.43
N VAL A 468 -24.51 -23.04 -3.81
CA VAL A 468 -24.20 -23.59 -2.49
C VAL A 468 -25.12 -23.00 -1.42
N GLU A 469 -25.30 -21.68 -1.40
CA GLU A 469 -26.20 -20.99 -0.45
C GLU A 469 -27.67 -21.50 -0.56
N ALA A 470 -28.16 -21.66 -1.78
CA ALA A 470 -29.50 -22.19 -2.02
C ALA A 470 -29.66 -23.64 -1.52
N GLN A 471 -28.61 -24.45 -1.65
CA GLN A 471 -28.63 -25.85 -1.20
C GLN A 471 -28.53 -25.95 0.33
N VAL A 472 -27.73 -25.09 0.97
CA VAL A 472 -27.60 -25.01 2.44
C VAL A 472 -28.91 -24.55 3.08
N GLY A 473 -29.62 -23.59 2.49
CA GLY A 473 -30.92 -23.14 2.98
C GLY A 473 -32.00 -24.22 3.06
N THR A 474 -31.81 -25.32 2.36
CA THR A 474 -32.72 -26.50 2.37
C THR A 474 -32.22 -27.66 3.23
N SER A 475 -31.00 -27.60 3.75
CA SER A 475 -30.36 -28.69 4.51
C SER A 475 -30.29 -28.37 5.99
N LYS A 476 -30.62 -29.35 6.83
CA LYS A 476 -30.45 -29.31 8.30
C LYS A 476 -29.23 -30.14 8.76
N GLY A 477 -28.23 -30.30 7.91
CA GLY A 477 -27.09 -31.14 8.19
C GLY A 477 -26.07 -30.54 9.18
N PRO A 478 -25.13 -31.36 9.68
CA PRO A 478 -23.99 -30.87 10.46
C PRO A 478 -23.12 -29.93 9.62
N GLY A 479 -22.37 -29.04 10.31
CA GLY A 479 -21.43 -28.13 9.63
C GLY A 479 -20.36 -28.91 8.86
N THR A 480 -19.95 -28.37 7.71
CA THR A 480 -18.92 -28.97 6.84
C THR A 480 -18.15 -27.89 6.10
N ASP A 481 -16.87 -28.16 5.84
CA ASP A 481 -16.08 -27.40 4.88
C ASP A 481 -16.24 -28.06 3.50
N LEU A 482 -16.67 -27.28 2.51
CA LEU A 482 -16.81 -27.72 1.13
C LEU A 482 -15.81 -26.96 0.26
N LEU A 483 -15.01 -27.66 -0.52
CA LEU A 483 -14.07 -27.10 -1.49
C LEU A 483 -14.57 -27.42 -2.89
N VAL A 484 -14.71 -26.42 -3.73
CA VAL A 484 -15.04 -26.53 -5.14
C VAL A 484 -13.86 -26.01 -5.96
N GLU A 485 -13.13 -26.89 -6.62
CA GLU A 485 -12.08 -26.52 -7.57
C GLU A 485 -12.66 -26.48 -8.97
N CYS A 486 -12.41 -25.39 -9.69
CA CYS A 486 -12.88 -25.20 -11.06
C CYS A 486 -11.70 -24.81 -11.95
N GLU A 487 -11.55 -25.51 -13.08
CA GLU A 487 -10.62 -25.18 -14.15
C GLU A 487 -11.43 -24.84 -15.41
N LEU A 488 -11.44 -23.54 -15.78
CA LEU A 488 -12.02 -23.08 -17.05
C LEU A 488 -11.04 -23.36 -18.17
N LEU A 489 -11.54 -23.88 -19.28
CA LEU A 489 -10.76 -24.29 -20.45
C LEU A 489 -11.27 -23.60 -21.71
N PRO A 490 -10.41 -23.37 -22.74
CA PRO A 490 -10.86 -22.86 -24.03
C PRO A 490 -12.01 -23.65 -24.63
N GLY A 491 -12.88 -22.95 -25.37
CA GLY A 491 -14.06 -23.56 -25.98
C GLY A 491 -15.22 -23.76 -24.98
N LYS A 492 -15.34 -22.89 -23.99
CA LYS A 492 -16.41 -22.90 -22.97
C LYS A 492 -16.51 -24.22 -22.20
N LYS A 493 -15.38 -24.87 -22.00
CA LYS A 493 -15.27 -26.11 -21.22
C LYS A 493 -14.83 -25.82 -19.80
N LYS A 494 -15.16 -26.71 -18.88
CA LYS A 494 -14.65 -26.67 -17.51
C LYS A 494 -14.42 -28.06 -16.96
N LYS A 495 -13.53 -28.16 -15.97
CA LYS A 495 -13.39 -29.30 -15.08
C LYS A 495 -13.73 -28.88 -13.67
N LEU A 496 -14.38 -29.77 -12.94
CA LEU A 496 -14.82 -29.55 -11.56
C LEU A 496 -14.32 -30.69 -10.69
N GLU A 497 -13.76 -30.32 -9.53
CA GLU A 497 -13.42 -31.25 -8.46
C GLU A 497 -14.03 -30.73 -7.17
N MET A 498 -14.57 -31.61 -6.33
CA MET A 498 -15.17 -31.24 -5.06
C MET A 498 -14.65 -32.12 -3.94
N ALA A 499 -14.38 -31.49 -2.80
CA ALA A 499 -13.99 -32.18 -1.57
C ALA A 499 -14.78 -31.59 -0.38
N GLN A 500 -15.06 -32.43 0.64
CA GLN A 500 -15.75 -32.00 1.85
C GLN A 500 -15.10 -32.60 3.10
N ARG A 501 -15.10 -31.84 4.21
CA ARG A 501 -14.59 -32.27 5.51
C ARG A 501 -15.48 -31.73 6.65
N PRO A 502 -15.97 -32.54 7.59
CA PRO A 502 -16.01 -34.01 7.47
C PRO A 502 -16.88 -34.45 6.30
N THR A 503 -16.69 -35.67 5.83
CA THR A 503 -17.55 -36.24 4.79
C THR A 503 -18.95 -36.33 5.35
N VAL A 504 -19.84 -35.46 4.89
CA VAL A 504 -21.28 -35.45 5.21
C VAL A 504 -22.02 -35.88 3.97
N ASP A 505 -23.23 -36.26 4.16
CA ASP A 505 -24.25 -36.62 3.20
C ASP A 505 -23.87 -36.53 1.69
N GLN A 506 -23.52 -37.65 1.09
CA GLN A 506 -23.18 -37.72 -0.35
C GLN A 506 -24.28 -37.10 -1.25
N PRO A 507 -25.61 -37.29 -0.99
CA PRO A 507 -26.63 -36.61 -1.76
C PRO A 507 -26.55 -35.09 -1.75
N PHE A 508 -26.13 -34.46 -0.64
CA PHE A 508 -25.95 -33.01 -0.56
C PHE A 508 -24.83 -32.52 -1.49
N ALA A 509 -23.66 -33.15 -1.43
CA ALA A 509 -22.54 -32.79 -2.29
C ALA A 509 -22.84 -33.06 -3.76
N GLN A 510 -23.48 -34.19 -4.05
CA GLN A 510 -23.89 -34.56 -5.41
C GLN A 510 -24.86 -33.53 -6.01
N ALA A 511 -25.84 -33.07 -5.23
CA ALA A 511 -26.80 -32.06 -5.68
C ALA A 511 -26.14 -30.70 -6.00
N ILE A 512 -25.12 -30.32 -5.24
CA ILE A 512 -24.33 -29.12 -5.50
C ILE A 512 -23.51 -29.33 -6.80
N TYR A 513 -22.81 -30.45 -6.91
CA TYR A 513 -21.97 -30.77 -8.07
C TYR A 513 -22.78 -30.71 -9.37
N GLU A 514 -23.94 -31.38 -9.43
CA GLU A 514 -24.80 -31.41 -10.63
C GLU A 514 -25.33 -30.03 -11.04
N LYS A 515 -25.55 -29.14 -10.07
CA LYS A 515 -25.96 -27.76 -10.36
C LYS A 515 -24.79 -26.91 -10.85
N ILE A 516 -23.60 -27.04 -10.26
CA ILE A 516 -22.40 -26.32 -10.70
C ILE A 516 -21.96 -26.81 -12.08
N GLU A 517 -22.13 -28.09 -12.39
CA GLU A 517 -21.83 -28.66 -13.71
C GLU A 517 -22.67 -28.01 -14.82
N LYS A 518 -23.88 -27.53 -14.53
CA LYS A 518 -24.75 -26.84 -15.47
C LYS A 518 -24.40 -25.38 -15.73
N ILE A 519 -23.52 -24.76 -14.93
CA ILE A 519 -23.03 -23.40 -15.19
C ILE A 519 -22.33 -23.38 -16.55
N VAL A 520 -22.69 -22.43 -17.40
CA VAL A 520 -22.02 -22.23 -18.68
C VAL A 520 -20.68 -21.55 -18.43
N ALA A 521 -19.58 -22.20 -18.80
CA ALA A 521 -18.26 -21.59 -18.69
C ALA A 521 -18.10 -20.45 -19.70
N PRO A 522 -17.45 -19.34 -19.32
CA PRO A 522 -17.12 -18.27 -20.25
C PRO A 522 -16.06 -18.75 -21.26
N GLU A 523 -15.92 -18.00 -22.35
CA GLU A 523 -14.81 -18.23 -23.27
C GLU A 523 -13.51 -17.72 -22.66
N VAL A 524 -12.50 -18.60 -22.57
CA VAL A 524 -11.18 -18.24 -22.05
C VAL A 524 -10.10 -18.57 -23.09
N LYS A 525 -9.05 -17.75 -23.15
CA LYS A 525 -7.94 -17.92 -24.12
C LYS A 525 -6.91 -18.97 -23.68
N GLY A 526 -7.02 -19.49 -22.47
CA GLY A 526 -6.15 -20.51 -21.88
C GLY A 526 -6.70 -20.99 -20.54
N PRO A 527 -6.16 -22.07 -19.95
CA PRO A 527 -6.68 -22.62 -18.70
C PRO A 527 -6.64 -21.59 -17.55
N VAL A 528 -7.76 -21.43 -16.82
CA VAL A 528 -7.87 -20.60 -15.61
C VAL A 528 -8.38 -21.47 -14.47
N LYS A 529 -7.56 -21.64 -13.43
CA LYS A 529 -7.86 -22.54 -12.31
C LYS A 529 -8.05 -21.74 -11.02
N PHE A 530 -9.12 -22.03 -10.30
CA PHE A 530 -9.44 -21.43 -9.02
C PHE A 530 -10.20 -22.39 -8.10
N GLN A 531 -10.24 -22.08 -6.82
CA GLN A 531 -11.02 -22.81 -5.80
C GLN A 531 -11.97 -21.86 -5.09
N VAL A 532 -13.18 -22.36 -4.77
CA VAL A 532 -14.09 -21.69 -3.84
C VAL A 532 -14.24 -22.60 -2.62
N VAL A 533 -13.83 -22.07 -1.48
CA VAL A 533 -13.87 -22.78 -0.20
C VAL A 533 -15.07 -22.26 0.60
N PHE A 534 -15.92 -23.16 1.03
CA PHE A 534 -17.11 -22.84 1.84
C PHE A 534 -16.95 -23.41 3.23
N LYS A 535 -17.23 -22.60 4.24
CA LYS A 535 -17.50 -23.04 5.62
C LYS A 535 -19.01 -23.00 5.84
N ILE A 536 -19.61 -24.15 5.98
CA ILE A 536 -21.05 -24.31 6.18
C ILE A 536 -21.29 -24.61 7.65
N ARG A 537 -21.97 -23.70 8.35
CA ARG A 537 -22.33 -23.91 9.77
C ARG A 537 -23.54 -24.81 9.86
N GLY A 538 -23.45 -25.83 10.68
CA GLY A 538 -24.60 -26.71 10.97
C GLY A 538 -25.74 -25.92 11.62
N GLY A 539 -26.99 -26.20 11.23
CA GLY A 539 -28.14 -25.66 11.92
C GLY A 539 -28.22 -26.22 13.34
N SER A 540 -28.36 -25.36 14.36
CA SER A 540 -28.68 -25.82 15.71
C SER A 540 -29.97 -26.61 15.66
N PRO A 541 -30.10 -27.77 16.32
CA PRO A 541 -31.35 -28.45 16.45
C PRO A 541 -32.34 -27.49 17.14
N PRO A 542 -33.63 -27.46 16.76
CA PRO A 542 -34.62 -26.67 17.48
C PRO A 542 -34.59 -27.13 18.93
N GLY A 543 -34.33 -26.19 19.84
CA GLY A 543 -34.37 -26.47 21.26
C GLY A 543 -35.71 -27.14 21.65
N PRO A 544 -35.72 -27.95 22.72
CA PRO A 544 -36.90 -28.70 23.16
C PRO A 544 -38.06 -27.81 23.51
#